data_b01efb789916717064fbd25e8ea51ead
#
_entry.id   b01efb789916717064fbd25e8ea51ead
#
_cell.length_a   1.000
_cell.length_b   1.000
_cell.length_c   1.000
_cell.angle_alpha   90.00
_cell.angle_beta   90.00
_cell.angle_gamma   90.00
#
_symmetry.space_group_name_H-M   'P 1'
#
loop_
_entity.id
_entity.type
_entity.pdbx_description
1 polymer ?
#
loop_
_entity_poly.entity_id
_entity_poly.type
_entity_poly.pdbx_seq_one_letter_code
_entity_poly.pdbx_strand_id
1 'polypeptide(L)'
;MNEYSSTKTFEGYSTAFRQWKAKHSHCQYLHGYAMKFKVTFIGDLDELNWVCDFGSFKRNGIKEHMSHMFDHTTIVAKDDPKLSTFKQLSEEKLIQLRVLDGVGCEKFATYVYNYINNIILKETKARVKVLTVECFEGGTNNSAIYKPIQALNNVDKSISH
;
A
#
# COMPACT_ATOMS: atom_id res chain seq x y z
N MET A 1 -2.10 -7.26 -28.87
CA MET A 1 -1.63 -6.54 -27.67
C MET A 1 -0.83 -7.47 -26.79
N ASN A 2 0.33 -7.03 -26.38
CA ASN A 2 1.13 -7.75 -25.40
C ASN A 2 0.96 -7.09 -24.04
N GLU A 3 0.93 -7.89 -23.00
CA GLU A 3 0.86 -7.40 -21.63
C GLU A 3 2.14 -7.74 -20.90
N TYR A 4 2.77 -6.72 -20.35
CA TYR A 4 4.01 -6.83 -19.59
C TYR A 4 3.76 -6.46 -18.13
N SER A 5 4.53 -7.04 -17.25
CA SER A 5 4.56 -6.60 -15.86
C SER A 5 5.98 -6.20 -15.45
N SER A 6 6.04 -5.22 -14.57
CA SER A 6 7.29 -4.84 -13.92
C SER A 6 7.02 -4.59 -12.43
N THR A 7 8.06 -4.68 -11.62
CA THR A 7 7.92 -4.56 -10.17
C THR A 7 8.86 -3.49 -9.62
N LYS A 8 8.38 -2.78 -8.60
CA LYS A 8 9.19 -1.88 -7.79
C LYS A 8 9.00 -2.21 -6.33
N THR A 9 10.10 -2.34 -5.61
CA THR A 9 10.10 -2.53 -4.17
C THR A 9 10.46 -1.22 -3.47
N PHE A 10 9.60 -0.83 -2.51
CA PHE A 10 9.83 0.26 -1.57
C PHE A 10 10.12 -0.36 -0.22
N GLU A 11 11.28 -0.08 0.38
CA GLU A 11 11.73 -0.74 1.59
C GLU A 11 12.55 0.16 2.50
N GLY A 12 12.87 -0.33 3.70
CA GLY A 12 13.65 0.41 4.68
C GLY A 12 12.80 1.30 5.59
N TYR A 13 11.51 1.01 5.70
CA TYR A 13 10.59 1.80 6.52
C TYR A 13 10.48 1.24 7.93
N SER A 14 10.75 2.08 8.92
CA SER A 14 10.53 1.77 10.33
C SER A 14 9.11 2.19 10.72
N THR A 15 8.25 1.23 10.96
CA THR A 15 6.81 1.46 11.22
C THR A 15 6.39 0.77 12.49
N ALA A 16 5.70 1.48 13.38
CA ALA A 16 5.07 0.91 14.57
C ALA A 16 3.56 0.95 14.45
N PHE A 17 2.90 -0.13 14.86
CA PHE A 17 1.44 -0.20 14.93
C PHE A 17 0.99 -1.30 15.88
N ARG A 18 -0.30 -1.36 16.17
CA ARG A 18 -0.93 -2.43 16.94
C ARG A 18 -2.24 -2.87 16.31
N GLN A 19 -2.54 -4.15 16.45
CA GLN A 19 -3.84 -4.74 16.10
C GLN A 19 -4.73 -4.74 17.33
N TRP A 20 -5.39 -3.64 17.63
CA TRP A 20 -6.12 -3.46 18.89
C TRP A 20 -7.27 -4.45 19.09
N LYS A 21 -7.81 -5.01 18.01
CA LYS A 21 -8.87 -6.03 18.05
C LYS A 21 -8.34 -7.44 18.35
N ALA A 22 -7.04 -7.68 18.14
CA ALA A 22 -6.41 -8.98 18.33
C ALA A 22 -6.06 -9.25 19.81
N LYS A 23 -7.05 -9.22 20.68
CA LYS A 23 -6.88 -9.34 22.15
C LYS A 23 -6.28 -10.67 22.60
N HIS A 24 -6.34 -11.69 21.76
CA HIS A 24 -5.78 -13.02 21.98
C HIS A 24 -4.28 -13.13 21.61
N SER A 25 -3.70 -12.10 21.03
CA SER A 25 -2.36 -12.11 20.44
C SER A 25 -1.48 -10.99 20.96
N HIS A 26 -0.17 -11.19 20.90
CA HIS A 26 0.83 -10.14 21.13
C HIS A 26 0.69 -8.95 20.16
N CYS A 27 0.02 -9.15 19.03
CA CYS A 27 -0.24 -8.09 18.05
C CYS A 27 -1.11 -6.95 18.60
N GLN A 28 -1.80 -7.15 19.71
CA GLN A 28 -2.53 -6.08 20.40
C GLN A 28 -1.61 -4.99 20.99
N TYR A 29 -0.35 -5.32 21.24
CA TYR A 29 0.62 -4.39 21.79
C TYR A 29 1.32 -3.61 20.67
N LEU A 30 1.64 -2.35 20.95
CA LEU A 30 2.40 -1.54 20.02
C LEU A 30 3.80 -2.14 19.84
N HIS A 31 4.17 -2.40 18.59
CA HIS A 31 5.48 -2.91 18.23
C HIS A 31 5.85 -2.47 16.81
N GLY A 32 7.13 -2.56 16.49
CA GLY A 32 7.67 -2.06 15.23
C GLY A 32 8.10 -3.16 14.28
N TYR A 33 8.03 -2.84 12.99
CA TYR A 33 8.50 -3.68 11.89
C TYR A 33 9.32 -2.89 10.89
N ALA A 34 10.23 -3.58 10.21
CA ALA A 34 10.83 -3.10 8.97
C ALA A 34 9.87 -3.42 7.82
N MET A 35 9.04 -2.44 7.44
CA MET A 35 8.03 -2.62 6.40
C MET A 35 8.64 -2.53 5.00
N LYS A 36 8.11 -3.34 4.10
CA LYS A 36 8.49 -3.37 2.69
C LYS A 36 7.26 -3.58 1.82
N PHE A 37 7.23 -2.90 0.67
CA PHE A 37 6.13 -2.99 -0.29
C PHE A 37 6.67 -3.34 -1.67
N LYS A 38 6.19 -4.43 -2.24
CA LYS A 38 6.45 -4.80 -3.63
C LYS A 38 5.22 -4.48 -4.46
N VAL A 39 5.36 -3.55 -5.39
CA VAL A 39 4.29 -3.10 -6.28
C VAL A 39 4.51 -3.72 -7.65
N THR A 40 3.52 -4.41 -8.17
CA THR A 40 3.52 -4.96 -9.52
C THR A 40 2.66 -4.09 -10.43
N PHE A 41 3.26 -3.59 -11.50
CA PHE A 41 2.61 -2.81 -12.55
C PHE A 41 2.37 -3.68 -13.76
N ILE A 42 1.27 -3.44 -14.47
CA ILE A 42 0.91 -4.18 -15.68
C ILE A 42 0.41 -3.22 -16.76
N GLY A 43 0.80 -3.48 -18.00
CA GLY A 43 0.39 -2.70 -19.14
C GLY A 43 1.25 -2.95 -20.37
N ASP A 44 0.97 -2.23 -21.45
CA ASP A 44 1.79 -2.22 -22.64
C ASP A 44 3.09 -1.43 -22.44
N LEU A 45 4.07 -1.67 -23.28
CA LEU A 45 5.31 -0.89 -23.31
C LEU A 45 5.06 0.51 -23.89
N ASP A 46 5.83 1.47 -23.42
CA ASP A 46 5.95 2.76 -24.06
C ASP A 46 6.97 2.74 -25.21
N GLU A 47 7.24 3.90 -25.78
CA GLU A 47 8.22 4.08 -26.88
C GLU A 47 9.67 3.78 -26.48
N LEU A 48 9.96 3.71 -25.17
CA LEU A 48 11.26 3.32 -24.63
C LEU A 48 11.33 1.83 -24.27
N ASN A 49 10.28 1.07 -24.57
CA ASN A 49 10.10 -0.33 -24.18
C ASN A 49 9.98 -0.54 -22.65
N TRP A 50 9.38 0.42 -21.95
CA TRP A 50 9.15 0.34 -20.52
C TRP A 50 7.66 0.23 -20.18
N VAL A 51 7.33 -0.59 -19.17
CA VAL A 51 6.02 -0.54 -18.51
C VAL A 51 5.95 0.75 -17.70
N CYS A 52 6.91 0.95 -16.79
CA CYS A 52 7.03 2.14 -15.97
C CYS A 52 8.46 2.66 -15.96
N ASP A 53 8.61 3.98 -15.96
CA ASP A 53 9.88 4.64 -15.64
C ASP A 53 10.08 4.64 -14.12
N PHE A 54 10.97 3.79 -13.62
CA PHE A 54 11.27 3.71 -12.18
C PHE A 54 11.86 5.01 -11.61
N GLY A 55 12.48 5.84 -12.43
CA GLY A 55 12.94 7.17 -12.03
C GLY A 55 11.78 8.13 -11.75
N SER A 56 10.60 7.89 -12.29
CA SER A 56 9.43 8.74 -12.10
C SER A 56 8.94 8.74 -10.66
N PHE A 57 9.14 7.67 -9.91
CA PHE A 57 8.64 7.55 -8.52
C PHE A 57 9.23 8.59 -7.55
N LYS A 58 10.39 9.13 -7.86
CA LYS A 58 10.95 10.28 -7.15
C LYS A 58 10.30 11.59 -7.62
N ARG A 59 10.15 11.77 -8.92
CA ARG A 59 9.61 13.01 -9.53
C ARG A 59 8.14 13.23 -9.25
N ASN A 60 7.35 12.15 -9.21
CA ASN A 60 5.90 12.22 -8.97
C ASN A 60 5.50 12.20 -7.49
N GLY A 61 6.47 12.18 -6.58
CA GLY A 61 6.23 12.23 -5.14
C GLY A 61 5.88 10.89 -4.48
N ILE A 62 5.78 9.80 -5.23
CA ILE A 62 5.42 8.48 -4.66
C ILE A 62 6.46 8.06 -3.61
N LYS A 63 7.75 8.15 -3.92
CA LYS A 63 8.81 7.75 -3.00
C LYS A 63 8.80 8.57 -1.70
N GLU A 64 8.60 9.88 -1.82
CA GLU A 64 8.49 10.78 -0.67
C GLU A 64 7.25 10.46 0.18
N HIS A 65 6.12 10.23 -0.46
CA HIS A 65 4.88 9.87 0.24
C HIS A 65 5.00 8.55 0.98
N MET A 66 5.61 7.54 0.37
CA MET A 66 5.85 6.25 1.03
C MET A 66 6.70 6.41 2.30
N SER A 67 7.78 7.20 2.23
CA SER A 67 8.60 7.52 3.40
C SER A 67 7.81 8.30 4.45
N HIS A 68 7.03 9.31 4.03
CA HIS A 68 6.19 10.09 4.93
C HIS A 68 5.19 9.23 5.69
N MET A 69 4.59 8.27 5.01
CA MET A 69 3.57 7.41 5.63
C MET A 69 4.16 6.31 6.51
N PHE A 70 5.28 5.73 6.11
CA PHE A 70 5.73 4.47 6.70
C PHE A 70 7.09 4.54 7.39
N ASP A 71 7.90 5.59 7.18
CA ASP A 71 9.22 5.64 7.79
C ASP A 71 9.25 6.48 9.06
N HIS A 72 9.70 5.89 10.17
CA HIS A 72 9.72 6.49 11.51
C HIS A 72 8.34 6.98 11.95
N THR A 73 7.32 6.19 11.67
CA THR A 73 5.92 6.54 11.96
C THR A 73 5.26 5.53 12.90
N THR A 74 4.24 6.02 13.59
CA THR A 74 3.29 5.19 14.32
C THR A 74 1.94 5.28 13.62
N ILE A 75 1.46 4.15 13.10
CA ILE A 75 0.18 4.08 12.38
C ILE A 75 -0.89 3.51 13.30
N VAL A 76 -2.00 4.23 13.42
CA VAL A 76 -3.11 3.87 14.28
C VAL A 76 -4.39 3.79 13.46
N ALA A 77 -5.19 2.76 13.72
CA ALA A 77 -6.51 2.65 13.11
C ALA A 77 -7.43 3.75 13.64
N LYS A 78 -8.24 4.35 12.76
CA LYS A 78 -9.17 5.43 13.16
C LYS A 78 -10.18 5.01 14.23
N ASP A 79 -10.48 3.71 14.32
CA ASP A 79 -11.39 3.13 15.30
C ASP A 79 -10.69 2.57 16.55
N ASP A 80 -9.38 2.80 16.70
CA ASP A 80 -8.66 2.39 17.91
C ASP A 80 -9.18 3.19 19.11
N PRO A 81 -9.67 2.51 20.17
CA PRO A 81 -10.21 3.19 21.36
C PRO A 81 -9.17 4.04 22.11
N LYS A 82 -7.88 3.88 21.80
CA LYS A 82 -6.77 4.67 22.36
C LYS A 82 -6.20 5.72 21.41
N LEU A 83 -6.93 6.03 20.32
CA LEU A 83 -6.49 7.04 19.35
C LEU A 83 -6.16 8.38 20.03
N SER A 84 -6.94 8.81 21.03
CA SER A 84 -6.68 10.05 21.76
C SER A 84 -5.33 10.06 22.48
N THR A 85 -4.93 8.91 23.04
CA THR A 85 -3.60 8.75 23.67
C THR A 85 -2.49 8.91 22.65
N PHE A 86 -2.63 8.31 21.46
CA PHE A 86 -1.65 8.45 20.38
C PHE A 86 -1.57 9.89 19.85
N LYS A 87 -2.70 10.58 19.76
CA LYS A 87 -2.74 12.01 19.40
C LYS A 87 -1.96 12.87 20.40
N GLN A 88 -2.13 12.62 21.69
CA GLN A 88 -1.37 13.29 22.73
C GLN A 88 0.15 13.07 22.59
N LEU A 89 0.58 11.81 22.38
CA LEU A 89 1.99 11.50 22.14
C LEU A 89 2.54 12.22 20.90
N SER A 90 1.73 12.38 19.88
CA SER A 90 2.12 13.14 18.68
C SER A 90 2.26 14.63 18.95
N GLU A 91 1.34 15.20 19.72
CA GLU A 91 1.41 16.61 20.16
C GLU A 91 2.67 16.88 21.01
N GLU A 92 3.05 15.93 21.85
CA GLU A 92 4.27 15.96 22.64
C GLU A 92 5.54 15.64 21.81
N LYS A 93 5.40 15.40 20.50
CA LYS A 93 6.48 15.08 19.56
C LYS A 93 7.27 13.81 19.89
N LEU A 94 6.63 12.84 20.53
CA LEU A 94 7.20 11.54 20.84
C LEU A 94 7.03 10.53 19.70
N ILE A 95 6.03 10.75 18.84
CA ILE A 95 5.75 9.93 17.66
C ILE A 95 5.36 10.80 16.47
N GLN A 96 5.54 10.26 15.28
CA GLN A 96 4.93 10.78 14.06
C GLN A 96 3.68 9.96 13.77
N LEU A 97 2.52 10.46 14.15
CA LEU A 97 1.26 9.75 14.02
C LEU A 97 0.74 9.78 12.58
N ARG A 98 0.29 8.63 12.10
CA ARG A 98 -0.53 8.47 10.91
C ARG A 98 -1.80 7.72 11.29
N VAL A 99 -2.95 8.19 10.82
CA VAL A 99 -4.24 7.55 11.08
C VAL A 99 -4.79 6.98 9.78
N LEU A 100 -5.05 5.68 9.75
CA LEU A 100 -5.63 4.99 8.60
C LEU A 100 -6.94 4.31 8.98
N ASP A 101 -7.70 3.86 7.99
CA ASP A 101 -8.94 3.11 8.21
C ASP A 101 -8.72 1.80 8.97
N GLY A 102 -7.54 1.23 8.82
CA GLY A 102 -7.13 0.03 9.51
C GLY A 102 -5.62 -0.15 9.44
N VAL A 103 -5.11 -1.11 10.19
CA VAL A 103 -3.69 -1.43 10.31
C VAL A 103 -3.43 -2.89 9.98
N GLY A 104 -2.17 -3.21 9.68
CA GLY A 104 -1.71 -4.51 9.27
C GLY A 104 -1.37 -4.57 7.79
N CYS A 105 -0.67 -5.62 7.38
CA CYS A 105 -0.16 -5.76 6.01
C CYS A 105 -1.25 -5.63 4.94
N GLU A 106 -2.43 -6.21 5.19
CA GLU A 106 -3.57 -6.18 4.27
C GLU A 106 -4.08 -4.74 4.04
N LYS A 107 -4.25 -3.99 5.12
CA LYS A 107 -4.72 -2.61 5.05
C LYS A 107 -3.68 -1.67 4.48
N PHE A 108 -2.41 -1.88 4.81
CA PHE A 108 -1.31 -1.10 4.23
C PHE A 108 -1.16 -1.38 2.73
N ALA A 109 -1.27 -2.64 2.30
CA ALA A 109 -1.25 -2.99 0.89
C ALA A 109 -2.39 -2.32 0.12
N THR A 110 -3.60 -2.30 0.67
CA THR A 110 -4.76 -1.63 0.07
C THR A 110 -4.52 -0.11 -0.04
N TYR A 111 -4.02 0.51 1.01
CA TYR A 111 -3.70 1.93 1.01
C TYR A 111 -2.68 2.30 -0.06
N VAL A 112 -1.57 1.56 -0.11
CA VAL A 112 -0.50 1.79 -1.10
C VAL A 112 -1.00 1.56 -2.52
N TYR A 113 -1.80 0.51 -2.73
CA TYR A 113 -2.42 0.25 -4.02
C TYR A 113 -3.23 1.46 -4.50
N ASN A 114 -4.17 1.93 -3.69
CA ASN A 114 -5.05 3.03 -4.07
C ASN A 114 -4.26 4.31 -4.38
N TYR A 115 -3.27 4.62 -3.54
CA TYR A 115 -2.45 5.82 -3.72
C TYR A 115 -1.63 5.77 -5.02
N ILE A 116 -0.87 4.69 -5.22
CA ILE A 116 0.02 4.56 -6.38
C ILE A 116 -0.78 4.42 -7.67
N ASN A 117 -1.83 3.59 -7.67
CA ASN A 117 -2.62 3.35 -8.87
C ASN A 117 -3.27 4.62 -9.41
N ASN A 118 -3.76 5.50 -8.54
CA ASN A 118 -4.34 6.78 -8.97
C ASN A 118 -3.33 7.66 -9.70
N ILE A 119 -2.08 7.70 -9.25
CA ILE A 119 -1.02 8.48 -9.88
C ILE A 119 -0.62 7.85 -11.22
N ILE A 120 -0.38 6.55 -11.25
CA ILE A 120 0.08 5.83 -12.43
C ILE A 120 -0.96 5.87 -13.56
N LEU A 121 -2.23 5.69 -13.24
CA LEU A 121 -3.30 5.80 -14.24
C LEU A 121 -3.32 7.18 -14.91
N LYS A 122 -3.14 8.25 -14.15
CA LYS A 122 -3.08 9.61 -14.69
C LYS A 122 -1.85 9.83 -15.55
N GLU A 123 -0.67 9.50 -15.04
CA GLU A 123 0.60 9.73 -15.73
C GLU A 123 0.71 8.95 -17.04
N THR A 124 0.19 7.74 -17.07
CA THR A 124 0.28 6.87 -18.24
C THR A 124 -0.96 6.92 -19.13
N LYS A 125 -1.91 7.79 -18.83
CA LYS A 125 -3.22 7.85 -19.52
C LYS A 125 -3.90 6.47 -19.58
N ALA A 126 -3.87 5.77 -18.46
CA ALA A 126 -4.40 4.43 -18.27
C ALA A 126 -3.72 3.31 -19.11
N ARG A 127 -2.55 3.56 -19.70
CA ARG A 127 -1.76 2.52 -20.36
C ARG A 127 -1.26 1.48 -19.35
N VAL A 128 -0.94 1.92 -18.12
CA VAL A 128 -0.44 1.10 -17.03
C VAL A 128 -1.33 1.24 -15.81
N LYS A 129 -1.51 0.15 -15.08
CA LYS A 129 -2.17 0.12 -13.77
C LYS A 129 -1.34 -0.69 -12.78
N VAL A 130 -1.61 -0.51 -11.51
CA VAL A 130 -1.10 -1.41 -10.47
C VAL A 130 -1.90 -2.72 -10.53
N LEU A 131 -1.21 -3.84 -10.60
CA LEU A 131 -1.83 -5.16 -10.56
C LEU A 131 -1.99 -5.63 -9.12
N THR A 132 -0.90 -5.59 -8.35
CA THR A 132 -0.87 -6.03 -6.95
C THR A 132 0.06 -5.16 -6.13
N VAL A 133 -0.21 -5.11 -4.83
CA VAL A 133 0.74 -4.65 -3.82
C VAL A 133 0.90 -5.74 -2.78
N GLU A 134 2.15 -6.14 -2.55
CA GLU A 134 2.53 -7.05 -1.48
C GLU A 134 3.22 -6.28 -0.37
N CYS A 135 2.67 -6.35 0.83
CA CYS A 135 3.23 -5.74 2.04
C CYS A 135 3.88 -6.80 2.90
N PHE A 136 5.15 -6.59 3.23
CA PHE A 136 5.94 -7.51 4.07
C PHE A 136 6.14 -6.94 5.45
N GLU A 137 6.09 -7.81 6.44
CA GLU A 137 6.25 -7.55 7.85
C GLU A 137 7.55 -8.21 8.33
N GLY A 138 8.60 -7.43 8.49
CA GLY A 138 9.87 -7.92 9.04
C GLY A 138 10.55 -9.04 8.23
N GLY A 139 11.07 -8.76 7.06
CA GLY A 139 11.74 -9.73 6.20
C GLY A 139 10.86 -10.24 5.07
N THR A 140 10.90 -11.54 4.78
CA THR A 140 10.17 -12.14 3.64
C THR A 140 9.23 -13.28 4.04
N ASN A 141 9.14 -13.60 5.34
CA ASN A 141 8.37 -14.77 5.79
C ASN A 141 6.87 -14.54 5.86
N ASN A 142 6.46 -13.31 6.18
CA ASN A 142 5.06 -12.95 6.31
C ASN A 142 4.75 -11.76 5.42
N SER A 143 3.73 -11.92 4.59
CA SER A 143 3.24 -10.84 3.73
C SER A 143 1.75 -10.97 3.46
N ALA A 144 1.16 -9.88 3.01
CA ALA A 144 -0.18 -9.86 2.46
C ALA A 144 -0.17 -9.21 1.08
N ILE A 145 -0.93 -9.78 0.16
CA ILE A 145 -1.07 -9.26 -1.20
C ILE A 145 -2.47 -8.72 -1.37
N TYR A 146 -2.57 -7.45 -1.77
CA TYR A 146 -3.81 -6.86 -2.23
C TYR A 146 -3.87 -6.86 -3.76
N LYS A 147 -4.97 -7.39 -4.26
CA LYS A 147 -5.35 -7.37 -5.68
C LYS A 147 -6.85 -7.10 -5.76
N PRO A 148 -7.30 -6.02 -6.41
CA PRO A 148 -8.73 -5.78 -6.54
C PRO A 148 -9.36 -6.87 -7.39
N ILE A 149 -10.56 -7.31 -7.00
CA ILE A 149 -11.37 -8.21 -7.82
C ILE A 149 -11.85 -7.37 -9.00
N GLN A 150 -11.50 -7.79 -10.23
CA GLN A 150 -12.15 -7.23 -11.41
C GLN A 150 -13.62 -7.61 -11.34
N ALA A 151 -14.51 -6.61 -11.40
CA ALA A 151 -15.92 -6.89 -11.58
C ALA A 151 -16.04 -7.80 -12.80
N LEU A 152 -16.62 -9.00 -12.63
CA LEU A 152 -17.02 -9.84 -13.72
C LEU A 152 -18.01 -8.98 -14.54
N ASN A 153 -17.53 -8.45 -15.65
CA ASN A 153 -18.41 -7.80 -16.61
C ASN A 153 -19.49 -8.81 -16.94
N ASN A 154 -20.73 -8.44 -16.71
CA ASN A 154 -21.92 -9.16 -17.09
C ASN A 154 -21.86 -9.48 -18.60
N VAL A 155 -21.20 -10.58 -18.95
CA VAL A 155 -21.38 -11.26 -20.21
C VAL A 155 -22.27 -12.42 -19.87
N ASP A 156 -23.56 -12.18 -19.79
CA ASP A 156 -24.62 -13.07 -20.22
C ASP A 156 -25.99 -12.45 -19.94
N LYS A 157 -26.35 -11.47 -20.74
CA LYS A 157 -27.78 -11.19 -21.03
C LYS A 157 -27.95 -11.13 -22.53
N SER A 158 -27.71 -12.25 -23.21
CA SER A 158 -28.25 -12.47 -24.57
C SER A 158 -28.18 -13.92 -24.98
N ILE A 159 -28.79 -14.82 -24.22
CA ILE A 159 -29.33 -16.06 -24.78
C ILE A 159 -30.67 -16.26 -24.12
N SER A 160 -31.64 -15.55 -24.64
CA SER A 160 -33.07 -15.96 -24.55
C SER A 160 -33.66 -15.72 -25.92
N HIS A 161 -33.65 -16.76 -26.71
CA HIS A 161 -34.78 -17.14 -27.60
C HIS A 161 -34.48 -18.49 -28.21
#